data_e35f103953e0635c52578672dc7da497
#
_entry.id   e35f103953e0635c52578672dc7da497
#
_cell.length_a   1.000
_cell.length_b   1.000
_cell.length_c   1.000
_cell.angle_alpha   90.00
_cell.angle_beta   90.00
_cell.angle_gamma   90.00
#
_symmetry.space_group_name_H-M   'P 1'
#
loop_
_entity.id
_entity.type
_entity.pdbx_description
1 polymer ?
#
loop_
_entity_poly.entity_id
_entity_poly.type
_entity_poly.pdbx_seq_one_letter_code
_entity_poly.pdbx_strand_id
1 'polypeptide(L)'
;MKKNLFTFLPFYLLIFLLSACNANDSISRDYRCSFIFDTTLHPLPCHLTGIIGNNGHFCQVQTYVDNKGIRHLKTTRNYDSAKDDVALTTERESQFNYYLGANDCIIIGTSTYDFILVAWDGQCPNCLSDYGGYSYPLTWQDNGHQLRCAKCSRAYDVNNGVVADGAAGRQLLRYNAAFRDGLISAGN
;
A
#
# COMPACT_ATOMS: atom_id res chain seq x y z
N MET A 1 5.53 -17.28 59.59
CA MET A 1 5.61 -17.78 58.23
C MET A 1 5.23 -16.66 57.24
N LYS A 2 6.21 -15.89 56.73
CA LYS A 2 6.07 -14.88 55.66
C LYS A 2 7.14 -15.20 54.65
N LYS A 3 6.80 -16.03 53.63
CA LYS A 3 7.70 -16.32 52.53
C LYS A 3 6.92 -16.32 51.23
N ASN A 4 7.51 -15.63 50.23
CA ASN A 4 7.33 -15.89 48.78
C ASN A 4 6.18 -15.18 48.05
N LEU A 5 5.85 -13.91 48.37
CA LEU A 5 4.99 -13.13 47.45
C LEU A 5 5.81 -12.24 46.46
N PHE A 6 7.12 -12.09 46.72
CA PHE A 6 7.96 -11.18 45.91
C PHE A 6 8.62 -11.82 44.67
N THR A 7 8.58 -13.17 44.56
CA THR A 7 9.28 -13.88 43.48
C THR A 7 8.42 -14.05 42.22
N PHE A 8 7.10 -13.90 42.30
CA PHE A 8 6.19 -14.07 41.15
C PHE A 8 5.90 -12.76 40.41
N LEU A 9 6.09 -11.60 41.05
CA LEU A 9 5.79 -10.30 40.45
C LEU A 9 6.65 -9.97 39.22
N PRO A 10 7.98 -10.21 39.19
CA PRO A 10 8.79 -9.93 38.01
C PRO A 10 8.49 -10.88 36.83
N PHE A 11 8.03 -12.11 37.11
CA PHE A 11 7.71 -13.07 36.07
C PHE A 11 6.39 -12.71 35.34
N TYR A 12 5.39 -12.21 36.06
CA TYR A 12 4.16 -11.69 35.46
C TYR A 12 4.39 -10.42 34.66
N LEU A 13 5.27 -9.53 35.11
CA LEU A 13 5.63 -8.31 34.38
C LEU A 13 6.34 -8.63 33.05
N LEU A 14 7.17 -9.67 33.03
CA LEU A 14 7.87 -10.12 31.83
C LEU A 14 6.92 -10.70 30.78
N ILE A 15 5.85 -11.41 31.20
CA ILE A 15 4.84 -11.97 30.29
C ILE A 15 4.00 -10.87 29.63
N PHE A 16 3.71 -9.77 30.36
CA PHE A 16 2.99 -8.62 29.78
C PHE A 16 3.81 -7.86 28.74
N LEU A 17 5.13 -7.84 28.83
CA LEU A 17 6.01 -7.18 27.85
C LEU A 17 6.15 -7.96 26.55
N LEU A 18 5.86 -9.26 26.54
CA LEU A 18 5.92 -10.10 25.33
C LEU A 18 4.63 -10.05 24.49
N SER A 19 3.54 -9.47 25.01
CA SER A 19 2.26 -9.38 24.31
C SER A 19 2.13 -8.13 23.40
N ALA A 20 3.13 -7.29 23.31
CA ALA A 20 3.08 -5.98 22.62
C ALA A 20 3.60 -5.99 21.18
N CYS A 21 3.90 -7.15 20.60
CA CYS A 21 4.31 -7.26 19.20
C CYS A 21 3.29 -8.03 18.37
N ASN A 22 2.15 -7.42 18.09
CA ASN A 22 1.29 -7.79 16.97
C ASN A 22 1.06 -6.55 16.08
N ALA A 23 2.11 -6.01 15.51
CA ALA A 23 1.99 -5.33 14.24
C ALA A 23 1.65 -6.44 13.22
N ASN A 24 0.40 -6.52 12.80
CA ASN A 24 -0.03 -7.39 11.70
C ASN A 24 0.61 -6.89 10.41
N ASP A 25 1.88 -7.17 10.23
CA ASP A 25 2.66 -6.91 9.02
C ASP A 25 2.37 -7.98 7.95
N SER A 26 1.21 -8.63 8.08
CA SER A 26 0.81 -9.74 7.24
C SER A 26 0.41 -9.25 5.85
N ILE A 27 0.99 -9.90 4.84
CA ILE A 27 0.59 -9.70 3.44
C ILE A 27 -0.86 -10.17 3.27
N SER A 28 -1.70 -9.27 2.75
CA SER A 28 -3.10 -9.59 2.48
C SER A 28 -3.23 -10.56 1.31
N ARG A 29 -4.15 -11.52 1.45
CA ARG A 29 -4.55 -12.44 0.39
C ARG A 29 -6.03 -12.28 0.01
N ASP A 30 -6.69 -11.23 0.54
CA ASP A 30 -8.12 -11.00 0.31
C ASP A 30 -8.40 -10.68 -1.16
N TYR A 31 -7.49 -9.93 -1.80
CA TYR A 31 -7.60 -9.55 -3.22
C TYR A 31 -6.26 -9.80 -3.91
N ARG A 32 -6.36 -10.32 -5.14
CA ARG A 32 -5.17 -10.62 -5.95
C ARG A 32 -4.42 -9.35 -6.31
N CYS A 33 -3.11 -9.35 -6.08
CA CYS A 33 -2.19 -8.33 -6.57
C CYS A 33 -1.08 -9.01 -7.38
N SER A 34 -0.86 -8.50 -8.59
CA SER A 34 0.24 -8.90 -9.47
C SER A 34 0.59 -7.70 -10.34
N PHE A 35 1.66 -7.03 -9.99
CA PHE A 35 2.13 -5.79 -10.61
C PHE A 35 3.63 -5.87 -10.86
N ILE A 36 4.04 -5.41 -12.03
CA ILE A 36 5.44 -5.24 -12.41
C ILE A 36 5.59 -3.97 -13.25
N PHE A 37 6.69 -3.24 -13.04
CA PHE A 37 6.99 -2.04 -13.81
C PHE A 37 8.50 -1.92 -14.02
N ASP A 38 8.91 -1.73 -15.27
CA ASP A 38 10.32 -1.63 -15.64
C ASP A 38 10.73 -0.15 -15.75
N THR A 39 11.49 0.33 -14.75
CA THR A 39 11.95 1.71 -14.69
C THR A 39 12.99 2.05 -15.77
N THR A 40 13.61 1.04 -16.37
CA THR A 40 14.60 1.24 -17.45
C THR A 40 13.92 1.54 -18.79
N LEU A 41 12.71 1.02 -18.99
CA LEU A 41 11.87 1.34 -20.15
C LEU A 41 11.16 2.69 -19.99
N HIS A 42 10.88 3.09 -18.75
CA HIS A 42 10.16 4.31 -18.41
C HIS A 42 10.98 5.16 -17.42
N PRO A 43 12.07 5.80 -17.88
CA PRO A 43 12.92 6.61 -17.02
C PRO A 43 12.19 7.87 -16.51
N LEU A 44 12.84 8.61 -15.61
CA LEU A 44 12.35 9.93 -15.18
C LEU A 44 12.06 10.82 -16.41
N PRO A 45 10.97 11.60 -16.39
CA PRO A 45 10.18 11.99 -15.22
C PRO A 45 8.97 11.11 -14.90
N CYS A 46 8.92 9.85 -15.35
CA CYS A 46 7.83 8.94 -15.02
C CYS A 46 7.59 8.84 -13.51
N HIS A 47 6.33 8.94 -13.08
CA HIS A 47 5.96 8.97 -11.67
C HIS A 47 6.38 7.71 -10.91
N LEU A 48 6.17 6.53 -11.49
CA LEU A 48 6.54 5.26 -10.86
C LEU A 48 8.05 5.12 -10.69
N THR A 49 8.83 5.57 -11.66
CA THR A 49 10.29 5.60 -11.52
C THR A 49 10.70 6.60 -10.43
N GLY A 50 9.96 7.69 -10.30
CA GLY A 50 10.20 8.74 -9.30
C GLY A 50 9.93 8.35 -7.86
N ILE A 51 9.28 7.21 -7.55
CA ILE A 51 9.13 6.75 -6.17
C ILE A 51 10.38 6.04 -5.64
N ILE A 52 11.27 5.59 -6.53
CA ILE A 52 12.48 4.87 -6.14
C ILE A 52 13.54 5.84 -5.62
N GLY A 53 14.01 5.58 -4.39
CA GLY A 53 15.01 6.42 -3.73
C GLY A 53 14.50 7.78 -3.23
N ASN A 54 13.20 8.07 -3.37
CA ASN A 54 12.57 9.28 -2.88
C ASN A 54 11.58 8.94 -1.76
N ASN A 55 12.04 9.07 -0.52
CA ASN A 55 11.25 8.74 0.65
C ASN A 55 10.02 9.65 0.79
N GLY A 56 8.87 9.04 1.08
CA GLY A 56 7.59 9.74 1.16
C GLY A 56 6.91 10.00 -0.19
N HIS A 57 7.52 9.55 -1.29
CA HIS A 57 6.89 9.61 -2.61
C HIS A 57 6.07 8.34 -2.84
N PHE A 58 4.80 8.54 -3.13
CA PHE A 58 3.84 7.48 -3.41
C PHE A 58 3.06 7.78 -4.69
N CYS A 59 2.67 6.72 -5.38
CA CYS A 59 1.73 6.78 -6.50
C CYS A 59 0.53 5.89 -6.23
N GLN A 60 -0.66 6.42 -6.48
CA GLN A 60 -1.84 5.62 -6.73
C GLN A 60 -1.77 5.15 -8.19
N VAL A 61 -1.94 3.84 -8.43
CA VAL A 61 -1.78 3.20 -9.73
C VAL A 61 -3.06 2.46 -10.10
N GLN A 62 -3.54 2.68 -11.30
CA GLN A 62 -4.68 1.99 -11.90
C GLN A 62 -4.34 1.55 -13.32
N THR A 63 -5.01 0.51 -13.84
CA THR A 63 -4.85 0.11 -15.24
C THR A 63 -6.09 0.44 -16.07
N TYR A 64 -5.89 0.60 -17.36
CA TYR A 64 -6.96 0.54 -18.35
C TYR A 64 -6.39 0.06 -19.68
N VAL A 65 -7.28 -0.31 -20.59
CA VAL A 65 -6.92 -0.65 -21.97
C VAL A 65 -7.53 0.40 -22.90
N ASP A 66 -6.72 0.95 -23.79
CA ASP A 66 -7.18 1.92 -24.76
C ASP A 66 -7.96 1.29 -25.90
N ASN A 67 -8.47 2.12 -26.83
CA ASN A 67 -9.23 1.67 -28.00
C ASN A 67 -8.40 0.91 -29.03
N LYS A 68 -7.08 0.87 -28.90
CA LYS A 68 -6.14 0.09 -29.71
C LYS A 68 -5.75 -1.23 -29.07
N GLY A 69 -6.27 -1.52 -27.87
CA GLY A 69 -5.93 -2.71 -27.10
C GLY A 69 -4.63 -2.58 -26.30
N ILE A 70 -4.04 -1.39 -26.21
CA ILE A 70 -2.82 -1.15 -25.45
C ILE A 70 -3.20 -0.91 -23.98
N ARG A 71 -2.52 -1.62 -23.06
CA ARG A 71 -2.67 -1.40 -21.63
C ARG A 71 -1.87 -0.18 -21.19
N HIS A 72 -2.46 0.60 -20.33
CA HIS A 72 -1.86 1.78 -19.71
C HIS A 72 -1.85 1.67 -18.21
N LEU A 73 -0.88 2.32 -17.57
CA LEU A 73 -0.86 2.62 -16.14
C LEU A 73 -1.13 4.10 -15.94
N LYS A 74 -2.28 4.40 -15.32
CA LYS A 74 -2.56 5.75 -14.81
C LYS A 74 -2.01 5.89 -13.41
N THR A 75 -1.26 6.95 -13.15
CA THR A 75 -0.75 7.24 -11.82
C THR A 75 -1.17 8.61 -11.34
N THR A 76 -1.33 8.74 -10.02
CA THR A 76 -1.53 10.02 -9.35
C THR A 76 -0.56 10.08 -8.17
N ARG A 77 0.32 11.09 -8.17
CA ARG A 77 1.29 11.31 -7.09
C ARG A 77 0.63 11.85 -5.83
N ASN A 78 1.22 11.52 -4.69
CA ASN A 78 0.68 11.94 -3.39
C ASN A 78 0.87 13.44 -3.07
N TYR A 79 2.01 14.03 -3.38
CA TYR A 79 2.38 15.36 -2.88
C TYR A 79 1.82 16.54 -3.72
N ASP A 80 1.45 16.33 -4.97
CA ASP A 80 0.92 17.37 -5.84
C ASP A 80 -0.31 16.94 -6.66
N SER A 81 -0.74 15.68 -6.48
CA SER A 81 -1.82 15.06 -7.24
C SER A 81 -1.62 15.10 -8.77
N ALA A 82 -0.38 15.31 -9.23
CA ALA A 82 -0.06 15.25 -10.64
C ALA A 82 -0.35 13.85 -11.20
N LYS A 83 -0.82 13.81 -12.44
CA LYS A 83 -1.21 12.59 -13.14
C LYS A 83 -0.19 12.27 -14.23
N ASP A 84 0.04 10.97 -14.42
CA ASP A 84 0.84 10.44 -15.52
C ASP A 84 0.12 9.25 -16.14
N ASP A 85 0.40 8.96 -17.40
CA ASP A 85 -0.25 7.91 -18.18
C ASP A 85 0.81 7.21 -19.03
N VAL A 86 1.16 6.00 -18.64
CA VAL A 86 2.24 5.21 -19.25
C VAL A 86 1.65 4.09 -20.08
N ALA A 87 1.86 4.11 -21.38
CA ALA A 87 1.50 3.01 -22.28
C ALA A 87 2.50 1.85 -22.15
N LEU A 88 2.01 0.65 -21.94
CA LEU A 88 2.79 -0.58 -21.83
C LEU A 88 2.89 -1.24 -23.20
N THR A 89 3.93 -0.91 -23.96
CA THR A 89 4.01 -1.24 -25.38
C THR A 89 4.99 -2.36 -25.74
N THR A 90 5.87 -2.74 -24.81
CA THR A 90 6.79 -3.84 -25.04
C THR A 90 6.09 -5.20 -24.97
N GLU A 91 6.64 -6.20 -25.63
CA GLU A 91 6.09 -7.56 -25.61
C GLU A 91 5.97 -8.10 -24.17
N ARG A 92 6.99 -7.89 -23.36
CA ARG A 92 7.00 -8.30 -21.94
C ARG A 92 5.88 -7.66 -21.14
N GLU A 93 5.67 -6.36 -21.29
CA GLU A 93 4.63 -5.61 -20.58
C GLU A 93 3.23 -6.00 -21.04
N SER A 94 3.05 -6.20 -22.34
CA SER A 94 1.75 -6.56 -22.93
C SER A 94 1.29 -7.97 -22.56
N GLN A 95 2.23 -8.90 -22.34
CA GLN A 95 1.94 -10.29 -21.94
C GLN A 95 1.71 -10.45 -20.44
N PHE A 96 2.10 -9.46 -19.62
CA PHE A 96 1.94 -9.57 -18.17
C PHE A 96 0.48 -9.36 -17.76
N ASN A 97 0.01 -10.23 -16.86
CA ASN A 97 -1.34 -10.13 -16.31
C ASN A 97 -1.34 -9.25 -15.05
N TYR A 98 -1.78 -8.03 -15.22
CA TYR A 98 -1.92 -7.06 -14.12
C TYR A 98 -3.19 -7.33 -13.31
N TYR A 99 -3.05 -7.36 -11.99
CA TYR A 99 -4.13 -7.38 -11.01
C TYR A 99 -3.76 -6.40 -9.90
N LEU A 100 -4.54 -5.37 -9.71
CA LEU A 100 -4.24 -4.29 -8.78
C LEU A 100 -5.25 -4.26 -7.62
N GLY A 101 -5.34 -5.35 -6.86
CA GLY A 101 -6.16 -5.41 -5.67
C GLY A 101 -7.66 -5.44 -5.93
N ALA A 102 -8.44 -4.88 -4.99
CA ALA A 102 -9.89 -5.04 -4.91
C ALA A 102 -10.65 -4.40 -6.08
N ASN A 103 -10.18 -3.29 -6.63
CA ASN A 103 -10.84 -2.52 -7.68
C ASN A 103 -9.82 -1.90 -8.64
N ASP A 104 -8.91 -2.72 -9.13
CA ASP A 104 -7.85 -2.33 -10.06
C ASP A 104 -7.11 -1.05 -9.63
N CYS A 105 -6.77 -0.97 -8.34
CA CYS A 105 -6.08 0.18 -7.78
C CYS A 105 -5.16 -0.24 -6.64
N ILE A 106 -3.87 0.07 -6.75
CA ILE A 106 -2.89 -0.03 -5.66
C ILE A 106 -2.25 1.33 -5.38
N ILE A 107 -1.68 1.46 -4.19
CA ILE A 107 -0.87 2.59 -3.77
C ILE A 107 0.52 2.05 -3.46
N ILE A 108 1.53 2.56 -4.14
CA ILE A 108 2.91 2.08 -4.01
C ILE A 108 3.88 3.24 -3.85
N GLY A 109 4.87 3.10 -3.00
CA GLY A 109 5.89 4.13 -2.77
C GLY A 109 6.90 3.76 -1.71
N THR A 110 7.86 4.66 -1.46
CA THR A 110 8.91 4.48 -0.47
C THR A 110 8.54 5.16 0.84
N SER A 111 8.40 4.37 1.90
CA SER A 111 8.07 4.85 3.25
C SER A 111 9.16 5.78 3.80
N THR A 112 8.75 6.78 4.59
CA THR A 112 9.66 7.67 5.33
C THR A 112 10.13 7.07 6.65
N TYR A 113 9.49 5.99 7.14
CA TYR A 113 9.80 5.41 8.45
C TYR A 113 10.95 4.43 8.40
N ASP A 114 10.94 3.54 7.43
CA ASP A 114 11.91 2.45 7.28
C ASP A 114 12.64 2.44 5.93
N PHE A 115 12.30 3.42 5.06
CA PHE A 115 12.90 3.61 3.74
C PHE A 115 12.75 2.42 2.79
N ILE A 116 11.75 1.57 3.03
CA ILE A 116 11.42 0.44 2.16
C ILE A 116 10.27 0.79 1.21
N LEU A 117 10.21 0.07 0.10
CA LEU A 117 9.07 0.10 -0.80
C LEU A 117 7.90 -0.64 -0.15
N VAL A 118 6.73 -0.01 -0.11
CA VAL A 118 5.48 -0.58 0.40
C VAL A 118 4.39 -0.48 -0.65
N ALA A 119 3.45 -1.41 -0.63
CA ALA A 119 2.27 -1.39 -1.49
C ALA A 119 1.01 -1.72 -0.70
N TRP A 120 -0.05 -0.94 -0.95
CA TRP A 120 -1.35 -1.06 -0.32
C TRP A 120 -2.44 -1.23 -1.38
N ASP A 121 -3.56 -1.87 -1.00
CA ASP A 121 -4.78 -1.81 -1.79
C ASP A 121 -5.31 -0.35 -1.81
N GLY A 122 -5.80 0.09 -2.96
CA GLY A 122 -6.35 1.45 -3.12
C GLY A 122 -7.76 1.61 -2.56
N GLN A 123 -8.32 0.58 -1.90
CA GLN A 123 -9.67 0.59 -1.35
C GLN A 123 -9.65 0.55 0.18
N CYS A 124 -10.70 1.12 0.80
CA CYS A 124 -10.85 1.13 2.25
C CYS A 124 -11.16 -0.28 2.79
N PRO A 125 -10.28 -0.91 3.60
CA PRO A 125 -10.47 -2.28 4.09
C PRO A 125 -11.68 -2.41 5.02
N ASN A 126 -11.99 -1.38 5.78
CA ASN A 126 -13.13 -1.38 6.68
C ASN A 126 -14.44 -1.36 5.91
N CYS A 127 -14.56 -0.52 4.87
CA CYS A 127 -15.77 -0.50 4.05
C CYS A 127 -15.96 -1.77 3.22
N LEU A 128 -14.87 -2.36 2.71
CA LEU A 128 -14.90 -3.66 2.03
C LEU A 128 -15.47 -4.75 2.96
N SER A 129 -15.03 -4.75 4.23
CA SER A 129 -15.48 -5.70 5.24
C SER A 129 -16.94 -5.45 5.69
N ASP A 130 -17.28 -4.17 5.95
CA ASP A 130 -18.55 -3.81 6.60
C ASP A 130 -19.74 -3.82 5.63
N TYR A 131 -19.52 -3.46 4.37
CA TYR A 131 -20.60 -3.28 3.39
C TYR A 131 -20.54 -4.27 2.22
N GLY A 132 -19.44 -5.01 2.08
CA GLY A 132 -19.19 -5.84 0.91
C GLY A 132 -18.93 -5.00 -0.37
N GLY A 133 -18.88 -5.67 -1.54
CA GLY A 133 -18.50 -5.01 -2.78
C GLY A 133 -17.00 -4.75 -2.88
N TYR A 134 -16.58 -3.85 -3.78
CA TYR A 134 -15.16 -3.64 -4.09
C TYR A 134 -14.79 -2.19 -4.42
N SER A 135 -15.71 -1.22 -4.28
CA SER A 135 -15.46 0.17 -4.69
C SER A 135 -15.63 1.16 -3.53
N TYR A 136 -14.57 1.31 -2.74
CA TYR A 136 -14.44 2.31 -1.67
C TYR A 136 -13.08 3.00 -1.79
N PRO A 137 -12.87 3.79 -2.86
CA PRO A 137 -11.57 4.34 -3.19
C PRO A 137 -11.04 5.25 -2.08
N LEU A 138 -9.76 5.14 -1.83
CA LEU A 138 -9.01 6.03 -0.98
C LEU A 138 -8.50 7.22 -1.78
N THR A 139 -8.46 8.39 -1.18
CA THR A 139 -7.98 9.62 -1.78
C THR A 139 -6.89 10.27 -0.95
N TRP A 140 -5.96 10.96 -1.60
CA TRP A 140 -4.88 11.68 -0.92
C TRP A 140 -5.42 12.79 -0.03
N GLN A 141 -4.87 12.90 1.17
CA GLN A 141 -5.14 13.93 2.16
C GLN A 141 -3.85 14.30 2.89
N ASP A 142 -3.85 15.42 3.61
CA ASP A 142 -2.73 15.90 4.42
C ASP A 142 -1.41 15.94 3.62
N ASN A 143 -1.42 16.70 2.52
CA ASN A 143 -0.28 16.83 1.60
C ASN A 143 0.29 15.47 1.15
N GLY A 144 -0.57 14.46 1.03
CA GLY A 144 -0.19 13.12 0.58
C GLY A 144 0.38 12.20 1.67
N HIS A 145 0.38 12.61 2.93
CA HIS A 145 0.80 11.75 4.05
C HIS A 145 -0.29 10.77 4.49
N GLN A 146 -1.53 11.03 4.13
CA GLN A 146 -2.68 10.21 4.50
C GLN A 146 -3.55 9.84 3.29
N LEU A 147 -4.28 8.75 3.46
CA LEU A 147 -5.29 8.24 2.54
C LEU A 147 -6.65 8.24 3.24
N ARG A 148 -7.64 8.94 2.68
CA ARG A 148 -8.96 9.05 3.29
C ARG A 148 -10.03 8.29 2.52
N CYS A 149 -10.90 7.63 3.25
CA CYS A 149 -12.12 7.04 2.74
C CYS A 149 -13.30 8.01 2.87
N ALA A 150 -13.93 8.38 1.76
CA ALA A 150 -15.09 9.26 1.78
C ALA A 150 -16.34 8.60 2.45
N LYS A 151 -16.44 7.26 2.44
CA LYS A 151 -17.58 6.52 2.96
C LYS A 151 -17.59 6.46 4.49
N CYS A 152 -16.50 6.11 5.14
CA CYS A 152 -16.42 5.95 6.60
C CYS A 152 -15.58 7.02 7.31
N SER A 153 -15.04 7.97 6.56
CA SER A 153 -14.22 9.08 7.04
C SER A 153 -12.91 8.69 7.77
N ARG A 154 -12.51 7.41 7.74
CA ARG A 154 -11.19 7.01 8.25
C ARG A 154 -10.09 7.55 7.37
N ALA A 155 -9.02 8.03 7.99
CA ALA A 155 -7.77 8.34 7.31
C ALA A 155 -6.68 7.37 7.77
N TYR A 156 -5.80 7.00 6.85
CA TYR A 156 -4.74 6.02 7.04
C TYR A 156 -3.39 6.68 6.77
N ASP A 157 -2.40 6.43 7.61
CA ASP A 157 -1.02 6.82 7.35
C ASP A 157 -0.47 5.98 6.18
N VAL A 158 0.05 6.65 5.15
CA VAL A 158 0.52 5.97 3.95
C VAL A 158 1.79 5.15 4.17
N ASN A 159 2.61 5.49 5.18
CA ASN A 159 3.89 4.82 5.43
C ASN A 159 3.71 3.43 6.09
N ASN A 160 2.73 3.28 6.98
CA ASN A 160 2.51 2.04 7.74
C ASN A 160 1.10 1.45 7.60
N GLY A 161 0.18 2.15 6.92
CA GLY A 161 -1.17 1.67 6.65
C GLY A 161 -2.13 1.69 7.84
N VAL A 162 -1.74 2.19 9.02
CA VAL A 162 -2.61 2.22 10.19
C VAL A 162 -3.64 3.35 10.11
N VAL A 163 -4.75 3.21 10.82
CA VAL A 163 -5.75 4.28 10.95
C VAL A 163 -5.13 5.43 11.76
N ALA A 164 -4.96 6.59 11.12
CA ALA A 164 -4.41 7.80 11.73
C ALA A 164 -5.50 8.74 12.26
N ASP A 165 -6.69 8.72 11.65
CA ASP A 165 -7.84 9.54 12.08
C ASP A 165 -9.16 8.81 11.84
N GLY A 166 -10.17 9.10 12.67
CA GLY A 166 -11.48 8.48 12.62
C GLY A 166 -11.64 7.29 13.57
N ALA A 167 -12.68 6.48 13.36
CA ALA A 167 -12.96 5.32 14.20
C ALA A 167 -11.88 4.24 14.05
N ALA A 168 -11.49 3.59 15.13
CA ALA A 168 -10.58 2.45 15.10
C ALA A 168 -11.05 1.38 14.09
N GLY A 169 -10.11 0.61 13.53
CA GLY A 169 -10.46 -0.40 12.54
C GLY A 169 -9.25 -1.12 11.96
N ARG A 170 -9.49 -1.87 10.89
CA ARG A 170 -8.45 -2.59 10.15
C ARG A 170 -7.51 -1.61 9.48
N GLN A 171 -6.21 -1.91 9.47
CA GLN A 171 -5.21 -1.21 8.68
C GLN A 171 -5.37 -1.51 7.17
N LEU A 172 -4.69 -0.75 6.31
CA LEU A 172 -4.66 -0.98 4.87
C LEU A 172 -4.23 -2.42 4.54
N LEU A 173 -4.80 -2.98 3.48
CA LEU A 173 -4.40 -4.29 2.97
C LEU A 173 -3.02 -4.16 2.30
N ARG A 174 -2.04 -4.87 2.85
CA ARG A 174 -0.64 -4.80 2.41
C ARG A 174 -0.34 -5.87 1.37
N TYR A 175 0.45 -5.50 0.36
CA TYR A 175 1.06 -6.39 -0.62
C TYR A 175 2.58 -6.40 -0.45
N ASN A 176 3.23 -7.50 -0.84
CA ASN A 176 4.68 -7.51 -0.98
C ASN A 176 5.08 -6.49 -2.04
N ALA A 177 6.07 -5.66 -1.73
CA ALA A 177 6.65 -4.74 -2.70
C ALA A 177 8.17 -4.90 -2.72
N ALA A 178 8.77 -4.86 -3.91
CA ALA A 178 10.21 -4.94 -4.08
C ALA A 178 10.67 -4.11 -5.28
N PHE A 179 11.90 -3.62 -5.18
CA PHE A 179 12.65 -3.05 -6.31
C PHE A 179 13.93 -3.85 -6.50
N ARG A 180 14.08 -4.48 -7.65
CA ARG A 180 15.27 -5.26 -8.02
C ARG A 180 15.54 -5.14 -9.51
N ASP A 181 16.81 -4.93 -9.87
CA ASP A 181 17.29 -4.93 -11.27
C ASP A 181 16.46 -4.02 -12.19
N GLY A 182 16.10 -2.83 -11.69
CA GLY A 182 15.30 -1.87 -12.44
C GLY A 182 13.79 -2.17 -12.45
N LEU A 183 13.35 -3.25 -11.79
CA LEU A 183 11.94 -3.65 -11.74
C LEU A 183 11.30 -3.32 -10.40
N ILE A 184 10.22 -2.57 -10.43
CA ILE A 184 9.27 -2.42 -9.33
C ILE A 184 8.27 -3.57 -9.43
N SER A 185 8.00 -4.25 -8.32
CA SER A 185 6.98 -5.29 -8.26
C SER A 185 6.12 -5.15 -7.02
N ALA A 186 4.84 -5.53 -7.13
CA ALA A 186 3.95 -5.73 -5.99
C ALA A 186 3.09 -6.98 -6.20
N GLY A 187 2.82 -7.73 -5.11
CA GLY A 187 2.04 -8.96 -5.23
C GLY A 187 1.77 -9.69 -3.91
N ASN A 188 0.96 -10.74 -3.99
CA ASN A 188 0.63 -11.63 -2.88
C ASN A 188 0.57 -13.10 -3.31
#